data_f21256d4c775c25b7fc9745384584201
#
_entry.id   f21256d4c775c25b7fc9745384584201
#
_cell.length_a   1.000
_cell.length_b   1.000
_cell.length_c   1.000
_cell.angle_alpha   90.00
_cell.angle_beta   90.00
_cell.angle_gamma   90.00
#
_symmetry.space_group_name_H-M   'P 1'
#
loop_
_entity.id
_entity.type
_entity.pdbx_description
1 polymer ?
#
loop_
_entity_poly.entity_id
_entity_poly.type
_entity_poly.pdbx_seq_one_letter_code
_entity_poly.pdbx_strand_id
1 'polypeptide(L)'
;YLYPDQTTDELIDVIAEEPKIVKYLDIPLQHVSKRILRAMHRPGDGAEFTALIEDMRRRIPGLVLRTSLIVGLPGETDDEFAELCEFLQNAAIERVGVFEYSPEEGTEAAEMPDQIDAETKQNRRLIVEELQSGVLDDYNTSRHGEVMQVLVEGFDDEQQLWYGRTYADSVEVDGHVYFDAMDTEPGEGEFVSVLITESLGPDLLGVRQKEA
;
A
#
# COMPACT_ATOMS: atom_id res chain seq x y z
N TYR A 1 4.89 -7.31 -8.58
CA TYR A 1 3.45 -7.63 -8.53
C TYR A 1 3.27 -9.13 -8.37
N LEU A 2 2.50 -9.54 -7.35
CA LEU A 2 2.09 -10.92 -7.14
C LEU A 2 0.58 -11.05 -7.36
N TYR A 3 0.14 -12.17 -7.93
CA TYR A 3 -1.28 -12.51 -7.93
C TYR A 3 -1.62 -13.30 -6.66
N PRO A 4 -2.80 -13.07 -6.02
CA PRO A 4 -3.19 -13.79 -4.81
C PRO A 4 -3.12 -15.32 -4.97
N ASP A 5 -3.61 -15.83 -6.10
CA ASP A 5 -3.64 -17.26 -6.44
C ASP A 5 -2.26 -17.86 -6.78
N GLN A 6 -1.23 -17.02 -6.96
CA GLN A 6 0.16 -17.44 -7.19
C GLN A 6 1.04 -17.26 -5.96
N THR A 7 0.48 -16.75 -4.86
CA THR A 7 1.18 -16.56 -3.59
C THR A 7 1.17 -17.89 -2.83
N THR A 8 2.13 -18.77 -3.17
CA THR A 8 2.24 -20.11 -2.59
C THR A 8 2.93 -20.11 -1.24
N ASP A 9 2.70 -21.16 -0.45
CA ASP A 9 3.40 -21.36 0.85
C ASP A 9 4.91 -21.30 0.72
N GLU A 10 5.46 -21.95 -0.33
CA GLU A 10 6.90 -21.95 -0.59
C GLU A 10 7.43 -20.52 -0.86
N LEU A 11 6.69 -19.72 -1.62
CA LEU A 11 7.07 -18.34 -1.88
C LEU A 11 7.04 -17.49 -0.59
N ILE A 12 6.03 -17.67 0.24
CA ILE A 12 5.91 -16.99 1.53
C ILE A 12 7.09 -17.34 2.44
N ASP A 13 7.47 -18.64 2.52
CA ASP A 13 8.61 -19.08 3.31
C ASP A 13 9.93 -18.48 2.81
N VAL A 14 10.16 -18.47 1.50
CA VAL A 14 11.35 -17.83 0.92
C VAL A 14 11.41 -16.35 1.24
N ILE A 15 10.28 -15.63 1.13
CA ILE A 15 10.23 -14.20 1.47
C ILE A 15 10.49 -13.99 2.97
N ALA A 16 9.97 -14.87 3.83
CA ALA A 16 10.16 -14.77 5.27
C ALA A 16 11.63 -14.99 5.68
N GLU A 17 12.30 -16.00 5.09
CA GLU A 17 13.61 -16.47 5.50
C GLU A 17 14.78 -15.73 4.84
N GLU A 18 14.62 -15.24 3.59
CA GLU A 18 15.71 -14.61 2.85
C GLU A 18 15.89 -13.14 3.27
N PRO A 19 17.02 -12.77 3.92
CA PRO A 19 17.24 -11.42 4.42
C PRO A 19 17.46 -10.37 3.32
N LYS A 20 17.77 -10.79 2.08
CA LYS A 20 17.91 -9.89 0.94
C LYS A 20 16.57 -9.47 0.34
N ILE A 21 15.49 -10.14 0.70
CA ILE A 21 14.14 -9.80 0.26
C ILE A 21 13.52 -8.87 1.30
N VAL A 22 13.23 -7.63 0.89
CA VAL A 22 12.50 -6.69 1.73
C VAL A 22 11.09 -7.20 1.98
N LYS A 23 10.55 -6.92 3.16
CA LYS A 23 9.23 -7.41 3.58
C LYS A 23 8.12 -6.46 3.10
N TYR A 24 8.13 -6.15 1.82
CA TYR A 24 7.14 -5.32 1.13
C TYR A 24 6.59 -6.09 -0.08
N LEU A 25 5.27 -6.32 -0.10
CA LEU A 25 4.61 -7.06 -1.16
C LEU A 25 3.47 -6.25 -1.78
N ASP A 26 3.51 -6.09 -3.10
CA ASP A 26 2.42 -5.48 -3.86
C ASP A 26 1.56 -6.58 -4.52
N ILE A 27 0.33 -6.72 -4.03
CA ILE A 27 -0.64 -7.75 -4.43
C ILE A 27 -1.93 -7.05 -4.88
N PRO A 28 -2.08 -6.73 -6.18
CA PRO A 28 -3.26 -6.04 -6.68
C PRO A 28 -4.51 -6.92 -6.59
N LEU A 29 -5.35 -6.69 -5.59
CA LEU A 29 -6.60 -7.43 -5.38
C LEU A 29 -7.69 -7.00 -6.38
N GLN A 30 -7.67 -5.74 -6.79
CA GLN A 30 -8.62 -5.08 -7.68
C GLN A 30 -10.00 -4.85 -7.07
N HIS A 31 -10.61 -5.86 -6.46
CA HIS A 31 -11.88 -5.85 -5.75
C HIS A 31 -11.95 -7.05 -4.78
N VAL A 32 -13.02 -7.16 -3.98
CA VAL A 32 -13.23 -8.31 -3.06
C VAL A 32 -14.52 -9.07 -3.34
N SER A 33 -15.50 -8.46 -4.02
CA SER A 33 -16.72 -9.16 -4.42
C SER A 33 -16.39 -10.26 -5.41
N LYS A 34 -16.78 -11.49 -5.07
CA LYS A 34 -16.61 -12.66 -5.94
C LYS A 34 -17.24 -12.50 -7.32
N ARG A 35 -18.39 -11.80 -7.39
CA ARG A 35 -19.08 -11.54 -8.66
C ARG A 35 -18.28 -10.59 -9.53
N ILE A 36 -17.79 -9.49 -8.96
CA ILE A 36 -16.97 -8.49 -9.67
C ILE A 36 -15.66 -9.12 -10.14
N LEU A 37 -14.96 -9.85 -9.26
CA LEU A 37 -13.70 -10.52 -9.62
C LEU A 37 -13.90 -11.52 -10.77
N ARG A 38 -14.98 -12.30 -10.75
CA ARG A 38 -15.30 -13.20 -11.87
C ARG A 38 -15.55 -12.46 -13.18
N ALA A 39 -16.21 -11.30 -13.14
CA ALA A 39 -16.41 -10.46 -14.33
C ALA A 39 -15.07 -9.90 -14.86
N MET A 40 -14.07 -9.76 -14.00
CA MET A 40 -12.71 -9.38 -14.36
C MET A 40 -11.81 -10.58 -14.72
N HIS A 41 -12.35 -11.79 -14.81
CA HIS A 41 -11.61 -13.04 -15.01
C HIS A 41 -10.52 -13.29 -13.91
N ARG A 42 -10.80 -12.86 -12.67
CA ARG A 42 -9.90 -13.05 -11.52
C ARG A 42 -10.53 -14.04 -10.52
N PRO A 43 -9.72 -14.95 -9.97
CA PRO A 43 -10.15 -15.83 -8.89
C PRO A 43 -10.16 -15.08 -7.55
N GLY A 44 -10.87 -15.65 -6.56
CA GLY A 44 -10.85 -15.20 -5.19
C GLY A 44 -12.12 -14.49 -4.74
N ASP A 45 -12.13 -14.15 -3.47
CA ASP A 45 -13.12 -13.31 -2.80
C ASP A 45 -12.52 -12.71 -1.51
N GLY A 46 -13.28 -11.84 -0.83
CA GLY A 46 -12.83 -11.15 0.37
C GLY A 46 -12.39 -12.09 1.50
N ALA A 47 -13.07 -13.24 1.68
CA ALA A 47 -12.71 -14.21 2.71
C ALA A 47 -11.39 -14.92 2.42
N GLU A 48 -11.18 -15.32 1.16
CA GLU A 48 -9.92 -15.93 0.71
C GLU A 48 -8.75 -14.94 0.85
N PHE A 49 -8.96 -13.66 0.50
CA PHE A 49 -7.94 -12.62 0.63
C PHE A 49 -7.61 -12.30 2.10
N THR A 50 -8.62 -12.25 2.97
CA THR A 50 -8.40 -12.08 4.41
C THR A 50 -7.52 -13.20 4.97
N ALA A 51 -7.85 -14.46 4.66
CA ALA A 51 -7.08 -15.61 5.10
C ALA A 51 -5.63 -15.58 4.59
N LEU A 52 -5.42 -15.18 3.33
CA LEU A 52 -4.08 -15.04 2.77
C LEU A 52 -3.27 -13.94 3.46
N ILE A 53 -3.87 -12.77 3.71
CA ILE A 53 -3.21 -11.65 4.38
C ILE A 53 -2.82 -12.02 5.82
N GLU A 54 -3.73 -12.66 6.57
CA GLU A 54 -3.47 -13.14 7.92
C GLU A 54 -2.33 -14.16 7.97
N ASP A 55 -2.31 -15.10 7.02
CA ASP A 55 -1.23 -16.10 6.93
C ASP A 55 0.11 -15.44 6.62
N MET A 56 0.17 -14.55 5.65
CA MET A 56 1.39 -13.82 5.30
C MET A 56 1.90 -12.99 6.49
N ARG A 57 1.05 -12.24 7.18
CA ARG A 57 1.45 -11.44 8.35
C ARG A 57 1.97 -12.29 9.51
N ARG A 58 1.40 -13.48 9.70
CA ARG A 58 1.86 -14.43 10.72
C ARG A 58 3.25 -14.97 10.40
N ARG A 59 3.54 -15.24 9.11
CA ARG A 59 4.77 -15.89 8.66
C ARG A 59 5.89 -14.91 8.33
N ILE A 60 5.58 -13.68 7.96
CA ILE A 60 6.54 -12.65 7.55
C ILE A 60 6.50 -11.49 8.55
N PRO A 61 7.30 -11.51 9.62
CA PRO A 61 7.38 -10.39 10.55
C PRO A 61 7.80 -9.09 9.86
N GLY A 62 7.11 -7.99 10.16
CA GLY A 62 7.37 -6.69 9.56
C GLY A 62 6.87 -6.54 8.12
N LEU A 63 6.00 -7.45 7.65
CA LEU A 63 5.40 -7.35 6.32
C LEU A 63 4.61 -6.05 6.16
N VAL A 64 4.88 -5.35 5.09
CA VAL A 64 4.09 -4.23 4.58
C VAL A 64 3.41 -4.68 3.29
N LEU A 65 2.10 -4.52 3.23
CA LEU A 65 1.30 -4.87 2.07
C LEU A 65 0.88 -3.63 1.29
N ARG A 66 0.97 -3.75 -0.02
CA ARG A 66 0.36 -2.82 -0.96
C ARG A 66 -0.68 -3.54 -1.81
N THR A 67 -1.76 -2.85 -2.12
CA THR A 67 -2.75 -3.31 -3.08
C THR A 67 -3.23 -2.18 -4.00
N SER A 68 -3.81 -2.55 -5.11
CA SER A 68 -4.54 -1.65 -6.00
C SER A 68 -5.98 -2.11 -6.10
N LEU A 69 -6.91 -1.16 -6.05
CA LEU A 69 -8.35 -1.39 -6.14
C LEU A 69 -8.95 -0.58 -7.27
N ILE A 70 -10.03 -1.09 -7.84
CA ILE A 70 -10.82 -0.39 -8.85
C ILE A 70 -12.26 -0.30 -8.34
N VAL A 71 -12.81 0.91 -8.30
CA VAL A 71 -14.20 1.17 -7.92
C VAL A 71 -15.01 1.67 -9.11
N GLY A 72 -16.33 1.48 -9.07
CA GLY A 72 -17.22 1.89 -10.13
C GLY A 72 -17.15 1.02 -11.39
N LEU A 73 -16.82 -0.25 -11.21
CA LEU A 73 -16.90 -1.26 -12.28
C LEU A 73 -18.34 -1.43 -12.77
N PRO A 74 -18.55 -1.79 -14.05
CA PRO A 74 -19.90 -1.99 -14.58
C PRO A 74 -20.73 -2.94 -13.72
N GLY A 75 -21.90 -2.49 -13.29
CA GLY A 75 -22.83 -3.25 -12.44
C GLY A 75 -22.36 -3.43 -10.98
N GLU A 76 -21.33 -2.76 -10.50
CA GLU A 76 -20.93 -2.78 -9.09
C GLU A 76 -22.07 -2.16 -8.24
N THR A 77 -22.62 -2.96 -7.33
CA THR A 77 -23.69 -2.53 -6.43
C THR A 77 -23.18 -1.81 -5.20
N ASP A 78 -24.06 -1.08 -4.49
CA ASP A 78 -23.70 -0.44 -3.22
C ASP A 78 -23.34 -1.46 -2.14
N ASP A 79 -23.99 -2.65 -2.14
CA ASP A 79 -23.65 -3.72 -1.20
C ASP A 79 -22.23 -4.28 -1.45
N GLU A 80 -21.82 -4.42 -2.71
CA GLU A 80 -20.47 -4.88 -3.07
C GLU A 80 -19.41 -3.83 -2.77
N PHE A 81 -19.74 -2.56 -2.95
CA PHE A 81 -18.88 -1.46 -2.52
C PHE A 81 -18.75 -1.41 -0.99
N ALA A 82 -19.85 -1.63 -0.25
CA ALA A 82 -19.81 -1.71 1.22
C ALA A 82 -18.96 -2.90 1.70
N GLU A 83 -19.05 -4.07 1.03
CA GLU A 83 -18.19 -5.24 1.29
C GLU A 83 -16.70 -4.89 1.11
N LEU A 84 -16.36 -4.13 0.06
CA LEU A 84 -14.99 -3.64 -0.16
C LEU A 84 -14.51 -2.72 0.97
N CYS A 85 -15.35 -1.78 1.42
CA CYS A 85 -15.01 -0.87 2.51
C CYS A 85 -14.82 -1.63 3.84
N GLU A 86 -15.69 -2.58 4.17
CA GLU A 86 -15.57 -3.42 5.36
C GLU A 86 -14.29 -4.27 5.32
N PHE A 87 -13.99 -4.86 4.18
CA PHE A 87 -12.74 -5.60 4.00
C PHE A 87 -11.52 -4.72 4.26
N LEU A 88 -11.44 -3.50 3.72
CA LEU A 88 -10.32 -2.60 3.91
C LEU A 88 -10.11 -2.22 5.37
N GLN A 89 -11.19 -1.90 6.09
CA GLN A 89 -11.13 -1.60 7.52
C GLN A 89 -10.59 -2.78 8.35
N ASN A 90 -11.00 -3.99 8.00
CA ASN A 90 -10.60 -5.20 8.74
C ASN A 90 -9.20 -5.68 8.35
N ALA A 91 -8.85 -5.62 7.06
CA ALA A 91 -7.55 -6.06 6.57
C ALA A 91 -6.42 -5.10 6.92
N ALA A 92 -6.71 -3.82 7.12
CA ALA A 92 -5.75 -2.77 7.49
C ALA A 92 -4.46 -2.85 6.63
N ILE A 93 -4.63 -2.87 5.30
CA ILE A 93 -3.50 -2.90 4.35
C ILE A 93 -2.80 -1.54 4.38
N GLU A 94 -1.49 -1.53 4.59
CA GLU A 94 -0.70 -0.32 4.85
C GLU A 94 -0.66 0.65 3.65
N ARG A 95 -0.67 0.11 2.43
CA ARG A 95 -0.60 0.91 1.19
C ARG A 95 -1.72 0.50 0.23
N VAL A 96 -2.61 1.41 -0.11
CA VAL A 96 -3.70 1.15 -1.07
C VAL A 96 -3.76 2.24 -2.12
N GLY A 97 -3.65 1.86 -3.39
CA GLY A 97 -4.01 2.71 -4.51
C GLY A 97 -5.43 2.39 -4.98
N VAL A 98 -6.29 3.40 -5.08
CA VAL A 98 -7.64 3.23 -5.60
C VAL A 98 -7.83 4.00 -6.91
N PHE A 99 -8.47 3.36 -7.88
CA PHE A 99 -8.69 3.89 -9.21
C PHE A 99 -10.18 3.83 -9.56
N GLU A 100 -10.67 4.85 -10.22
CA GLU A 100 -11.98 4.81 -10.86
C GLU A 100 -11.90 3.93 -12.12
N TYR A 101 -12.88 3.07 -12.32
CA TYR A 101 -12.97 2.32 -13.58
C TYR A 101 -13.10 3.28 -14.76
N SER A 102 -12.19 3.14 -15.73
CA SER A 102 -12.21 3.84 -17.02
C SER A 102 -12.58 2.86 -18.13
N PRO A 103 -13.61 3.13 -18.93
CA PRO A 103 -13.95 2.27 -20.06
C PRO A 103 -12.94 2.48 -21.20
N GLU A 104 -12.22 1.40 -21.53
CA GLU A 104 -11.24 1.39 -22.62
C GLU A 104 -11.87 0.79 -23.88
N GLU A 105 -11.73 1.46 -25.02
CA GLU A 105 -12.28 1.03 -26.29
C GLU A 105 -11.82 -0.39 -26.66
N GLY A 106 -12.76 -1.23 -27.08
CA GLY A 106 -12.49 -2.62 -27.49
C GLY A 106 -12.37 -3.61 -26.34
N THR A 107 -12.63 -3.20 -25.09
CA THR A 107 -12.70 -4.12 -23.95
C THR A 107 -14.13 -4.59 -23.69
N GLU A 108 -14.28 -5.83 -23.23
CA GLU A 108 -15.59 -6.39 -22.84
C GLU A 108 -16.27 -5.53 -21.77
N ALA A 109 -15.51 -5.03 -20.80
CA ALA A 109 -16.02 -4.20 -19.71
C ALA A 109 -16.59 -2.85 -20.20
N ALA A 110 -16.06 -2.27 -21.28
CA ALA A 110 -16.61 -1.04 -21.85
C ALA A 110 -17.98 -1.24 -22.52
N GLU A 111 -18.27 -2.47 -22.98
CA GLU A 111 -19.53 -2.83 -23.62
C GLU A 111 -20.57 -3.42 -22.63
N MET A 112 -20.17 -3.66 -21.38
CA MET A 112 -21.08 -4.16 -20.35
C MET A 112 -22.21 -3.15 -20.08
N PRO A 113 -23.45 -3.64 -19.82
CA PRO A 113 -24.52 -2.78 -19.32
C PRO A 113 -24.20 -2.26 -17.90
N ASP A 114 -25.07 -1.38 -17.42
CA ASP A 114 -25.02 -0.87 -16.05
C ASP A 114 -23.70 -0.15 -15.70
N GLN A 115 -23.20 0.64 -16.65
CA GLN A 115 -22.07 1.53 -16.42
C GLN A 115 -22.38 2.51 -15.27
N ILE A 116 -21.47 2.61 -14.32
CA ILE A 116 -21.58 3.52 -13.20
C ILE A 116 -21.23 4.95 -13.67
N ASP A 117 -22.01 5.93 -13.24
CA ASP A 117 -21.75 7.34 -13.57
C ASP A 117 -20.48 7.88 -12.88
N ALA A 118 -19.94 8.96 -13.44
CA ALA A 118 -18.69 9.54 -12.98
C ALA A 118 -18.74 10.07 -11.53
N GLU A 119 -19.88 10.63 -11.11
CA GLU A 119 -20.06 11.14 -9.75
C GLU A 119 -20.03 10.01 -8.73
N THR A 120 -20.72 8.92 -8.99
CA THR A 120 -20.68 7.73 -8.14
C THR A 120 -19.28 7.12 -8.05
N LYS A 121 -18.54 7.01 -9.18
CA LYS A 121 -17.15 6.53 -9.18
C LYS A 121 -16.25 7.40 -8.32
N GLN A 122 -16.32 8.72 -8.52
CA GLN A 122 -15.55 9.68 -7.75
C GLN A 122 -15.87 9.58 -6.25
N ASN A 123 -17.14 9.52 -5.87
CA ASN A 123 -17.55 9.40 -4.48
C ASN A 123 -17.02 8.10 -3.85
N ARG A 124 -17.10 6.97 -4.54
CA ARG A 124 -16.56 5.68 -4.07
C ARG A 124 -15.05 5.76 -3.88
N ARG A 125 -14.32 6.36 -4.82
CA ARG A 125 -12.87 6.57 -4.70
C ARG A 125 -12.52 7.41 -3.47
N LEU A 126 -13.19 8.54 -3.27
CA LEU A 126 -12.96 9.43 -2.11
C LEU A 126 -13.22 8.72 -0.78
N ILE A 127 -14.27 7.89 -0.69
CA ILE A 127 -14.56 7.10 0.52
C ILE A 127 -13.42 6.12 0.81
N VAL A 128 -12.91 5.41 -0.21
CA VAL A 128 -11.78 4.48 -0.03
C VAL A 128 -10.50 5.22 0.36
N GLU A 129 -10.22 6.38 -0.24
CA GLU A 129 -9.07 7.22 0.11
C GLU A 129 -9.13 7.71 1.57
N GLU A 130 -10.32 8.11 2.04
CA GLU A 130 -10.51 8.51 3.44
C GLU A 130 -10.31 7.35 4.42
N LEU A 131 -10.86 6.16 4.12
CA LEU A 131 -10.64 4.96 4.92
C LEU A 131 -9.14 4.60 4.97
N GLN A 132 -8.47 4.67 3.84
CA GLN A 132 -7.05 4.36 3.73
C GLN A 132 -6.18 5.37 4.47
N SER A 133 -6.53 6.65 4.46
CA SER A 133 -5.81 7.68 5.23
C SER A 133 -5.75 7.32 6.71
N GLY A 134 -6.86 6.84 7.30
CA GLY A 134 -6.88 6.41 8.70
C GLY A 134 -5.95 5.23 8.97
N VAL A 135 -5.94 4.22 8.10
CA VAL A 135 -5.04 3.05 8.24
C VAL A 135 -3.57 3.47 8.13
N LEU A 136 -3.26 4.34 7.19
CA LEU A 136 -1.92 4.86 6.98
C LEU A 136 -1.43 5.70 8.17
N ASP A 137 -2.30 6.54 8.73
CA ASP A 137 -1.99 7.36 9.90
C ASP A 137 -1.69 6.49 11.12
N ASP A 138 -2.47 5.43 11.36
CA ASP A 138 -2.23 4.47 12.43
C ASP A 138 -0.91 3.72 12.23
N TYR A 139 -0.63 3.28 10.99
CA TYR A 139 0.64 2.64 10.65
C TYR A 139 1.82 3.58 10.88
N ASN A 140 1.79 4.79 10.34
CA ASN A 140 2.88 5.77 10.47
C ASN A 140 3.09 6.17 11.93
N THR A 141 2.01 6.38 12.70
CA THR A 141 2.08 6.68 14.14
C THR A 141 2.74 5.52 14.91
N SER A 142 2.48 4.28 14.51
CA SER A 142 3.11 3.12 15.16
C SER A 142 4.63 3.05 14.98
N ARG A 143 5.18 3.79 14.01
CA ARG A 143 6.64 3.88 13.77
C ARG A 143 7.36 4.89 14.67
N HIS A 144 6.63 5.75 15.38
CA HIS A 144 7.24 6.74 16.25
C HIS A 144 8.12 6.08 17.34
N GLY A 145 9.35 6.56 17.46
CA GLY A 145 10.37 6.01 18.36
C GLY A 145 11.15 4.81 17.79
N GLU A 146 10.81 4.33 16.60
CA GLU A 146 11.59 3.30 15.91
C GLU A 146 12.80 3.91 15.19
N VAL A 147 13.89 3.16 15.13
CA VAL A 147 15.05 3.49 14.30
C VAL A 147 14.95 2.69 13.02
N MET A 148 14.77 3.38 11.90
CA MET A 148 14.62 2.76 10.58
C MET A 148 15.85 3.01 9.71
N GLN A 149 16.18 2.04 8.85
CA GLN A 149 17.17 2.23 7.79
C GLN A 149 16.53 2.97 6.62
N VAL A 150 17.08 4.11 6.27
CA VAL A 150 16.61 4.97 5.17
C VAL A 150 17.68 5.00 4.08
N LEU A 151 17.28 4.66 2.87
CA LEU A 151 18.08 4.87 1.67
C LEU A 151 17.92 6.34 1.25
N VAL A 152 19.01 7.10 1.31
CA VAL A 152 19.01 8.52 0.97
C VAL A 152 18.80 8.72 -0.52
N GLU A 153 17.83 9.55 -0.90
CA GLU A 153 17.49 9.86 -2.28
C GLU A 153 17.79 11.31 -2.67
N GLY A 154 17.94 12.21 -1.69
CA GLY A 154 18.29 13.59 -1.97
C GLY A 154 18.11 14.53 -0.79
N PHE A 155 18.22 15.83 -1.10
CA PHE A 155 17.98 16.93 -0.17
C PHE A 155 16.87 17.84 -0.71
N ASP A 156 15.91 18.17 0.13
CA ASP A 156 14.82 19.07 -0.19
C ASP A 156 15.16 20.50 0.24
N ASP A 157 15.41 21.36 -0.72
CA ASP A 157 15.78 22.76 -0.49
C ASP A 157 14.66 23.60 0.15
N GLU A 158 13.38 23.21 -0.05
CA GLU A 158 12.26 23.95 0.52
C GLU A 158 12.07 23.63 2.01
N GLN A 159 12.17 22.34 2.35
CA GLN A 159 12.04 21.86 3.72
C GLN A 159 13.37 21.96 4.50
N GLN A 160 14.51 22.10 3.81
CA GLN A 160 15.85 22.06 4.38
C GLN A 160 16.14 20.75 5.13
N LEU A 161 15.63 19.62 4.58
CA LEU A 161 15.78 18.28 5.11
C LEU A 161 16.31 17.32 4.06
N TRP A 162 17.02 16.33 4.49
CA TRP A 162 17.31 15.14 3.68
C TRP A 162 16.08 14.28 3.59
N TYR A 163 15.92 13.58 2.47
CA TYR A 163 14.83 12.63 2.31
C TYR A 163 15.31 11.32 1.70
N GLY A 164 14.52 10.30 1.91
CA GLY A 164 14.74 8.98 1.37
C GLY A 164 13.57 8.06 1.70
N ARG A 165 13.76 6.79 1.49
CA ARG A 165 12.73 5.78 1.72
C ARG A 165 13.24 4.61 2.54
N THR A 166 12.32 3.94 3.22
CA THR A 166 12.59 2.70 3.95
C THR A 166 12.26 1.47 3.07
N TYR A 167 12.40 0.28 3.64
CA TYR A 167 11.92 -0.95 3.00
C TYR A 167 10.39 -0.99 2.82
N ALA A 168 9.66 -0.14 3.55
CA ALA A 168 8.21 -0.06 3.59
C ALA A 168 7.61 0.89 2.54
N ASP A 169 8.46 1.46 1.68
CA ASP A 169 8.08 2.51 0.74
C ASP A 169 8.51 2.16 -0.68
N SER A 170 7.57 2.17 -1.61
CA SER A 170 7.83 1.99 -3.04
C SER A 170 8.31 3.29 -3.67
N VAL A 171 9.23 3.18 -4.61
CA VAL A 171 9.82 4.32 -5.33
C VAL A 171 8.74 5.12 -6.04
N GLU A 172 8.71 6.44 -5.84
CA GLU A 172 7.80 7.40 -6.51
C GLU A 172 6.30 7.14 -6.32
N VAL A 173 5.92 6.24 -5.39
CA VAL A 173 4.52 5.85 -5.17
C VAL A 173 4.08 6.09 -3.74
N ASP A 174 4.91 5.69 -2.77
CA ASP A 174 4.61 5.83 -1.34
C ASP A 174 5.30 7.10 -0.78
N GLY A 175 5.14 7.37 0.52
CA GLY A 175 5.74 8.52 1.17
C GLY A 175 7.27 8.43 1.32
N HIS A 176 7.85 9.49 1.86
CA HIS A 176 9.27 9.60 2.16
C HIS A 176 9.51 9.71 3.67
N VAL A 177 10.74 9.43 4.07
CA VAL A 177 11.24 9.81 5.39
C VAL A 177 12.10 11.06 5.22
N TYR A 178 11.64 12.17 5.77
CA TYR A 178 12.41 13.41 5.87
C TYR A 178 13.16 13.44 7.19
N PHE A 179 14.42 13.85 7.17
CA PHE A 179 15.24 13.81 8.39
C PHE A 179 16.31 14.90 8.43
N ASP A 180 16.62 15.32 9.65
CA ASP A 180 17.81 16.15 9.94
C ASP A 180 19.05 15.24 9.98
N ALA A 181 20.04 15.58 9.17
CA ALA A 181 21.31 14.84 9.08
C ALA A 181 22.28 15.13 10.25
N MET A 182 21.95 16.09 11.10
CA MET A 182 22.79 16.53 12.23
C MET A 182 24.19 17.02 11.77
N ASP A 183 25.24 16.40 12.28
CA ASP A 183 26.66 16.87 12.12
C ASP A 183 27.28 16.43 10.76
N THR A 184 26.68 15.51 10.04
CA THR A 184 27.28 14.90 8.83
C THR A 184 26.24 14.70 7.73
N GLU A 185 26.44 15.40 6.63
CA GLU A 185 25.60 15.25 5.44
C GLU A 185 25.80 13.85 4.83
N PRO A 186 24.72 13.09 4.56
CA PRO A 186 24.83 11.81 3.88
C PRO A 186 24.96 12.00 2.36
N GLY A 187 25.49 11.00 1.68
CA GLY A 187 25.47 10.93 0.22
C GLY A 187 24.18 10.26 -0.31
N GLU A 188 23.73 10.65 -1.48
CA GLU A 188 22.67 9.91 -2.20
C GLU A 188 23.10 8.45 -2.41
N GLY A 189 22.17 7.52 -2.18
CA GLY A 189 22.42 6.08 -2.27
C GLY A 189 23.01 5.46 -1.00
N GLU A 190 23.32 6.25 0.03
CA GLU A 190 23.74 5.75 1.34
C GLU A 190 22.53 5.25 2.15
N PHE A 191 22.77 4.25 3.00
CA PHE A 191 21.83 3.86 4.05
C PHE A 191 22.20 4.56 5.35
N VAL A 192 21.22 5.22 5.97
CA VAL A 192 21.38 5.88 7.27
C VAL A 192 20.33 5.39 8.25
N SER A 193 20.68 5.34 9.53
CA SER A 193 19.73 5.05 10.60
C SER A 193 19.01 6.33 11.01
N VAL A 194 17.68 6.35 10.96
CA VAL A 194 16.85 7.51 11.32
C VAL A 194 15.87 7.11 12.42
N LEU A 195 15.90 7.86 13.53
CA LEU A 195 14.87 7.77 14.58
C LEU A 195 13.62 8.51 14.09
N ILE A 196 12.53 7.80 13.94
CA ILE A 196 11.25 8.40 13.54
C ILE A 196 10.64 9.14 14.73
N THR A 197 10.30 10.41 14.54
CA THR A 197 9.77 11.29 15.59
C THR A 197 8.32 11.68 15.37
N GLU A 198 7.92 11.85 14.11
CA GLU A 198 6.60 12.34 13.75
C GLU A 198 6.15 11.72 12.41
N SER A 199 4.87 11.87 12.10
CA SER A 199 4.28 11.56 10.80
C SER A 199 3.55 12.78 10.25
N LEU A 200 3.60 12.96 8.92
CA LEU A 200 2.94 14.05 8.21
C LEU A 200 2.24 13.49 6.97
N GLY A 201 0.99 13.06 7.15
CA GLY A 201 0.27 12.35 6.11
C GLY A 201 1.02 11.09 5.66
N PRO A 202 1.36 10.95 4.36
CA PRO A 202 2.08 9.77 3.88
C PRO A 202 3.54 9.72 4.34
N ASP A 203 4.13 10.85 4.74
CA ASP A 203 5.54 11.00 5.05
C ASP A 203 5.84 10.81 6.55
N LEU A 204 7.08 10.43 6.84
CA LEU A 204 7.64 10.35 8.19
C LEU A 204 8.69 11.44 8.38
N LEU A 205 8.80 11.93 9.61
CA LEU A 205 9.85 12.85 10.03
C LEU A 205 10.77 12.17 11.04
N GLY A 206 12.05 12.50 11.00
CA GLY A 206 12.99 11.89 11.91
C GLY A 206 14.31 12.64 12.06
N VAL A 207 15.19 12.03 12.83
CA VAL A 207 16.54 12.53 13.08
C VAL A 207 17.55 11.41 12.88
N ARG A 208 18.58 11.67 12.08
CA ARG A 208 19.67 10.71 11.86
C ARG A 208 20.30 10.31 13.18
N GLN A 209 20.54 9.03 13.35
CA GLN A 209 21.27 8.50 14.49
C GLN A 209 22.75 8.35 14.15
N LYS A 210 23.63 8.63 15.13
CA LYS A 210 25.06 8.35 14.97
C LYS A 210 25.27 6.84 14.92
N GLU A 211 26.05 6.40 13.97
CA GLU A 211 26.56 5.02 13.98
C GLU A 211 27.41 4.83 15.26
N ALA A 212 27.13 3.75 15.98
CA ALA A 212 27.82 3.43 17.24
C ALA A 212 29.20 2.82 16.99
#